data_070b30cefbccab2416b6a2f8299cf758
#
_entry.id   070b30cefbccab2416b6a2f8299cf758
#
_cell.length_a   1.000
_cell.length_b   1.000
_cell.length_c   1.000
_cell.angle_alpha   90.00
_cell.angle_beta   90.00
_cell.angle_gamma   90.00
#
_symmetry.space_group_name_H-M   'P 1'
#
loop_
_entity.id
_entity.type
_entity.pdbx_description
1 polymer ?
#
loop_
_entity_poly.entity_id
_entity_poly.type
_entity_poly.pdbx_seq_one_letter_code
_entity_poly.pdbx_strand_id
1 'polypeptide(L)'
;SQSLYTLMNNVQIRPDCNIIISRCSASYFLENSKPLLEKLSARYYEVAPSSSDYTAYTESVTLSQFFSDFNNTFSQCYAILGGINTKATHITDNTQNNSEKDSNNKANETSISSKANIENMGLAVFSGDKLVGELSGIETLCHQIITNKLNVCTISISSPFEEGKNISLRLRLKDKTKNKVQLTDNGPYINSDIKLESRILTMDENSQYLDKKNIAVLEKYANSYMTEKIYEYLYKISKEYN
;
A
#
# COMPACT_ATOMS: atom_id res chain seq x y z
N SER A 1 11.23 1.85 23.06
CA SER A 1 11.86 3.17 22.92
C SER A 1 13.37 3.12 23.09
N GLN A 2 13.92 2.55 24.19
CA GLN A 2 15.38 2.50 24.44
C GLN A 2 16.14 1.79 23.31
N SER A 3 15.60 0.68 22.77
CA SER A 3 16.19 -0.06 21.66
C SER A 3 16.29 0.79 20.38
N LEU A 4 15.30 1.62 20.09
CA LEU A 4 15.27 2.48 18.92
C LEU A 4 16.36 3.57 19.00
N TYR A 5 16.54 4.18 20.18
CA TYR A 5 17.63 5.12 20.43
C TYR A 5 19.01 4.46 20.28
N THR A 6 19.14 3.23 20.74
CA THR A 6 20.39 2.46 20.60
C THR A 6 20.68 2.20 19.11
N LEU A 7 19.68 1.85 18.31
CA LEU A 7 19.83 1.66 16.87
C LEU A 7 20.26 2.94 16.15
N MET A 8 19.62 4.07 16.47
CA MET A 8 19.94 5.36 15.85
C MET A 8 21.35 5.87 16.19
N ASN A 9 21.87 5.53 17.37
CA ASN A 9 23.20 5.94 17.80
C ASN A 9 24.30 4.92 17.44
N ASN A 10 23.95 3.82 16.80
CA ASN A 10 24.93 2.82 16.38
C ASN A 10 25.58 3.20 15.06
N VAL A 11 26.87 3.45 15.06
CA VAL A 11 27.66 3.86 13.87
C VAL A 11 27.61 2.82 12.73
N GLN A 12 27.30 1.56 13.03
CA GLN A 12 27.20 0.50 12.03
C GLN A 12 25.83 0.45 11.33
N ILE A 13 24.84 1.17 11.86
CA ILE A 13 23.48 1.19 11.30
C ILE A 13 23.26 2.50 10.56
N ARG A 14 22.94 2.40 9.29
CA ARG A 14 22.62 3.55 8.45
C ARG A 14 21.23 4.09 8.78
N PRO A 15 21.07 5.38 9.07
CA PRO A 15 19.76 5.98 9.35
C PRO A 15 18.79 5.92 8.14
N ASP A 16 19.31 5.79 6.93
CA ASP A 16 18.56 5.67 5.69
C ASP A 16 18.17 4.23 5.31
N CYS A 17 18.50 3.24 6.14
CA CYS A 17 18.04 1.87 5.92
C CYS A 17 16.52 1.76 6.10
N ASN A 18 15.90 0.92 5.28
CA ASN A 18 14.46 0.65 5.37
C ASN A 18 14.12 -0.21 6.58
N ILE A 19 12.96 0.07 7.18
CA ILE A 19 12.39 -0.76 8.25
C ILE A 19 11.30 -1.65 7.65
N ILE A 20 11.46 -2.95 7.84
CA ILE A 20 10.46 -3.95 7.46
C ILE A 20 10.01 -4.69 8.71
N ILE A 21 8.72 -4.70 8.96
CA ILE A 21 8.09 -5.50 10.01
C ILE A 21 7.59 -6.79 9.38
N SER A 22 8.23 -7.89 9.76
CA SER A 22 7.89 -9.20 9.20
C SER A 22 6.72 -9.82 9.94
N ARG A 23 5.76 -10.39 9.19
CA ARG A 23 4.64 -11.19 9.73
C ARG A 23 5.05 -12.58 10.20
N CYS A 24 6.32 -12.94 10.04
CA CYS A 24 6.95 -14.14 10.63
C CYS A 24 8.16 -13.74 11.44
N SER A 25 8.83 -14.69 12.09
CA SER A 25 10.07 -14.35 12.82
C SER A 25 11.12 -13.77 11.86
N ALA A 26 11.90 -12.80 12.32
CA ALA A 26 12.93 -12.15 11.52
C ALA A 26 13.96 -13.16 10.98
N SER A 27 14.34 -14.15 11.78
CA SER A 27 15.21 -15.24 11.36
C SER A 27 14.61 -16.00 10.17
N TYR A 28 13.37 -16.46 10.31
CA TYR A 28 12.68 -17.17 9.24
C TYR A 28 12.54 -16.32 7.96
N PHE A 29 12.22 -15.03 8.11
CA PHE A 29 12.11 -14.09 7.00
C PHE A 29 13.44 -13.98 6.25
N LEU A 30 14.56 -13.77 6.96
CA LEU A 30 15.88 -13.62 6.35
C LEU A 30 16.38 -14.91 5.71
N GLU A 31 16.20 -16.06 6.38
CA GLU A 31 16.63 -17.38 5.89
C GLU A 31 15.88 -17.84 4.64
N ASN A 32 14.59 -17.48 4.55
CA ASN A 32 13.72 -17.91 3.46
C ASN A 32 13.54 -16.86 2.37
N SER A 33 14.13 -15.69 2.52
CA SER A 33 14.11 -14.65 1.49
C SER A 33 14.97 -15.06 0.30
N LYS A 34 14.31 -15.32 -0.83
CA LYS A 34 14.98 -15.74 -2.07
C LYS A 34 14.61 -14.77 -3.21
N PRO A 35 15.29 -13.61 -3.31
CA PRO A 35 15.05 -12.70 -4.42
C PRO A 35 15.51 -13.36 -5.73
N LEU A 36 14.68 -13.25 -6.78
CA LEU A 36 14.98 -13.88 -8.08
C LEU A 36 16.00 -13.09 -8.89
N LEU A 37 15.99 -11.79 -8.78
CA LEU A 37 16.75 -10.89 -9.66
C LEU A 37 18.04 -10.38 -9.01
N GLU A 38 18.25 -10.66 -7.73
CA GLU A 38 19.39 -10.14 -6.98
C GLU A 38 20.10 -11.28 -6.24
N LYS A 39 21.42 -11.39 -6.42
CA LYS A 39 22.22 -12.41 -5.74
C LYS A 39 22.43 -12.10 -4.25
N LEU A 40 22.43 -10.82 -3.89
CA LEU A 40 22.63 -10.35 -2.52
C LEU A 40 21.30 -9.90 -1.95
N SER A 41 20.77 -10.64 -0.99
CA SER A 41 19.50 -10.30 -0.32
C SER A 41 19.52 -8.91 0.30
N ALA A 42 20.68 -8.47 0.83
CA ALA A 42 20.82 -7.12 1.38
C ALA A 42 20.51 -6.02 0.35
N ARG A 43 20.99 -6.16 -0.90
CA ARG A 43 20.72 -5.21 -1.96
C ARG A 43 19.24 -5.22 -2.39
N TYR A 44 18.61 -6.38 -2.38
CA TYR A 44 17.18 -6.47 -2.62
C TYR A 44 16.40 -5.63 -1.60
N TYR A 45 16.71 -5.75 -0.30
CA TYR A 45 16.04 -4.98 0.75
C TYR A 45 16.35 -3.48 0.70
N GLU A 46 17.46 -3.08 0.11
CA GLU A 46 17.78 -1.67 -0.13
C GLU A 46 16.92 -1.09 -1.27
N VAL A 47 16.72 -1.84 -2.34
CA VAL A 47 16.10 -1.33 -3.58
C VAL A 47 14.60 -1.63 -3.67
N ALA A 48 14.14 -2.78 -3.22
CA ALA A 48 12.75 -3.19 -3.37
C ALA A 48 11.72 -2.21 -2.80
N PRO A 49 11.96 -1.55 -1.65
CA PRO A 49 11.03 -0.57 -1.11
C PRO A 49 10.79 0.64 -2.02
N SER A 50 11.76 1.03 -2.84
CA SER A 50 11.60 2.14 -3.79
C SER A 50 10.61 1.83 -4.93
N SER A 51 10.25 0.55 -5.14
CA SER A 51 9.18 0.17 -6.06
C SER A 51 7.80 0.68 -5.60
N SER A 52 7.67 1.05 -4.33
CA SER A 52 6.47 1.69 -3.77
C SER A 52 6.06 2.95 -4.51
N ASP A 53 7.02 3.68 -5.06
CA ASP A 53 6.79 4.90 -5.84
C ASP A 53 5.92 4.66 -7.09
N TYR A 54 5.81 3.42 -7.54
CA TYR A 54 5.07 3.02 -8.74
C TYR A 54 3.85 2.14 -8.46
N THR A 55 3.79 1.49 -7.30
CA THR A 55 2.69 0.57 -6.96
C THR A 55 1.76 1.12 -5.89
N ALA A 56 2.27 1.92 -4.96
CA ALA A 56 1.58 2.48 -3.80
C ALA A 56 0.94 1.46 -2.84
N TYR A 57 1.22 0.17 -3.00
CA TYR A 57 0.72 -0.89 -2.09
C TYR A 57 1.64 -1.12 -0.89
N THR A 58 2.74 -0.43 -0.84
CA THR A 58 3.63 -0.28 0.32
C THR A 58 4.21 1.14 0.28
N GLU A 59 4.96 1.54 1.28
CA GLU A 59 5.65 2.82 1.33
C GLU A 59 7.06 2.60 1.88
N SER A 60 8.06 3.20 1.23
CA SER A 60 9.43 3.17 1.75
C SER A 60 9.51 3.99 3.03
N VAL A 61 9.92 3.35 4.12
CA VAL A 61 10.07 3.98 5.44
C VAL A 61 11.45 3.72 5.97
N THR A 62 12.23 4.77 6.14
CA THR A 62 13.58 4.67 6.68
C THR A 62 13.59 4.69 8.21
N LEU A 63 14.69 4.22 8.80
CA LEU A 63 14.90 4.26 10.25
C LEU A 63 14.82 5.70 10.78
N SER A 64 15.40 6.67 10.08
CA SER A 64 15.34 8.08 10.46
C SER A 64 13.92 8.64 10.41
N GLN A 65 13.12 8.28 9.39
CA GLN A 65 11.73 8.69 9.31
C GLN A 65 10.91 8.08 10.45
N PHE A 66 11.03 6.78 10.66
CA PHE A 66 10.34 6.09 11.76
C PHE A 66 10.69 6.69 13.12
N PHE A 67 11.99 7.01 13.35
CA PHE A 67 12.43 7.65 14.58
C PHE A 67 11.88 9.07 14.75
N SER A 68 11.81 9.83 13.66
CA SER A 68 11.22 11.17 13.66
C SER A 68 9.73 11.11 14.03
N ASP A 69 8.98 10.21 13.41
CA ASP A 69 7.55 10.04 13.68
C ASP A 69 7.30 9.50 15.09
N PHE A 70 8.18 8.61 15.58
CA PHE A 70 8.13 8.09 16.95
C PHE A 70 8.26 9.18 18.02
N ASN A 71 9.10 10.19 17.77
CA ASN A 71 9.30 11.31 18.69
C ASN A 71 8.31 12.45 18.48
N ASN A 72 7.48 12.39 17.42
CA ASN A 72 6.51 13.42 17.11
C ASN A 72 5.16 13.08 17.76
N THR A 73 4.67 13.96 18.61
CA THR A 73 3.38 13.80 19.32
C THR A 73 2.17 13.84 18.37
N PHE A 74 2.35 14.36 17.15
CA PHE A 74 1.26 14.57 16.18
C PHE A 74 1.27 13.57 15.03
N SER A 75 2.19 12.62 15.01
CA SER A 75 2.26 11.56 14.01
C SER A 75 2.36 10.18 14.64
N GLN A 76 1.82 9.20 13.97
CA GLN A 76 1.98 7.79 14.33
C GLN A 76 3.02 7.16 13.41
N CYS A 77 3.87 6.32 14.00
CA CYS A 77 4.86 5.57 13.24
C CYS A 77 4.20 4.47 12.43
N TYR A 78 4.75 4.21 11.28
CA TYR A 78 4.45 3.02 10.50
C TYR A 78 5.71 2.53 9.80
N ALA A 79 5.68 1.27 9.36
CA ALA A 79 6.79 0.64 8.67
C ALA A 79 6.27 -0.31 7.58
N ILE A 80 7.14 -0.71 6.68
CA ILE A 80 6.81 -1.67 5.63
C ILE A 80 6.36 -2.99 6.26
N LEU A 81 5.25 -3.56 5.78
CA LEU A 81 4.82 -4.89 6.15
C LEU A 81 5.42 -5.91 5.17
N GLY A 82 6.25 -6.81 5.70
CA GLY A 82 6.92 -7.86 4.94
C GLY A 82 6.43 -9.26 5.31
N GLY A 83 6.49 -10.18 4.37
CA GLY A 83 6.10 -11.57 4.60
C GLY A 83 6.75 -12.53 3.63
N ILE A 84 6.67 -13.80 3.96
CA ILE A 84 7.07 -14.91 3.09
C ILE A 84 5.81 -15.63 2.62
N ASN A 85 5.53 -15.58 1.33
CA ASN A 85 4.41 -16.28 0.74
C ASN A 85 4.76 -17.75 0.54
N THR A 86 4.16 -18.63 1.34
CA THR A 86 4.37 -20.08 1.27
C THR A 86 3.42 -20.78 0.29
N LYS A 87 2.41 -20.07 -0.23
CA LYS A 87 1.41 -20.61 -1.16
C LYS A 87 1.91 -20.66 -2.62
N ALA A 88 3.08 -20.12 -2.89
CA ALA A 88 3.64 -19.93 -4.22
C ALA A 88 4.13 -21.21 -4.93
N THR A 89 3.67 -22.40 -4.58
CA THR A 89 4.26 -23.67 -5.06
C THR A 89 3.60 -24.30 -6.29
N HIS A 90 2.45 -23.84 -6.74
CA HIS A 90 1.78 -24.42 -7.91
C HIS A 90 1.27 -23.36 -8.88
N ILE A 91 1.96 -23.22 -10.00
CA ILE A 91 1.45 -22.50 -11.18
C ILE A 91 0.40 -23.41 -11.81
N THR A 92 -0.87 -23.14 -11.61
CA THR A 92 -1.93 -23.65 -12.47
C THR A 92 -2.30 -22.53 -13.44
N ASP A 93 -2.25 -22.83 -14.75
CA ASP A 93 -2.47 -21.89 -15.86
C ASP A 93 -3.87 -21.22 -15.91
N ASN A 94 -4.69 -21.39 -14.89
CA ASN A 94 -6.08 -20.93 -14.85
C ASN A 94 -6.36 -19.83 -13.83
N THR A 95 -5.38 -19.06 -13.40
CA THR A 95 -5.64 -17.90 -12.56
C THR A 95 -6.17 -16.74 -13.41
N GLN A 96 -7.49 -16.63 -13.51
CA GLN A 96 -8.12 -15.35 -13.82
C GLN A 96 -7.54 -14.31 -12.86
N ASN A 97 -6.96 -13.26 -13.42
CA ASN A 97 -6.33 -12.18 -12.66
C ASN A 97 -7.36 -11.49 -11.76
N ASN A 98 -7.48 -11.94 -10.53
CA ASN A 98 -8.27 -11.28 -9.47
C ASN A 98 -7.47 -10.12 -8.85
N SER A 99 -6.91 -9.26 -9.67
CA SER A 99 -6.05 -8.15 -9.22
C SER A 99 -6.75 -7.18 -8.26
N GLU A 100 -8.07 -7.07 -8.35
CA GLU A 100 -8.87 -6.29 -7.40
C GLU A 100 -8.88 -6.94 -6.01
N LYS A 101 -8.98 -8.26 -5.94
CA LYS A 101 -8.93 -8.99 -4.65
C LYS A 101 -7.53 -8.97 -4.03
N ASP A 102 -6.49 -8.99 -4.85
CA ASP A 102 -5.11 -8.99 -4.37
C ASP A 102 -4.72 -7.66 -3.70
N SER A 103 -5.28 -6.53 -4.13
CA SER A 103 -5.04 -5.24 -3.48
C SER A 103 -5.54 -5.15 -2.04
N ASN A 104 -6.54 -5.95 -1.67
CA ASN A 104 -7.04 -6.05 -0.30
C ASN A 104 -6.18 -6.93 0.61
N ASN A 105 -5.19 -7.61 0.06
CA ASN A 105 -4.29 -8.48 0.81
C ASN A 105 -3.18 -7.69 1.51
N LYS A 106 -2.59 -8.34 2.49
CA LYS A 106 -1.35 -7.93 3.14
C LYS A 106 -0.21 -8.84 2.68
N ALA A 107 1.02 -8.49 3.04
CA ALA A 107 2.16 -9.37 2.82
C ALA A 107 1.87 -10.78 3.35
N ASN A 108 2.23 -11.81 2.59
CA ASN A 108 1.96 -13.24 2.84
C ASN A 108 0.49 -13.70 2.55
N GLU A 109 -0.34 -12.85 1.99
CA GLU A 109 -1.74 -13.21 1.69
C GLU A 109 -2.05 -13.21 0.19
N THR A 110 -1.14 -12.71 -0.64
CA THR A 110 -1.40 -12.59 -2.07
C THR A 110 -1.60 -13.96 -2.74
N SER A 111 -2.40 -13.99 -3.78
CA SER A 111 -2.64 -15.20 -4.58
C SER A 111 -1.57 -15.42 -5.65
N ILE A 112 -0.58 -14.51 -5.73
CA ILE A 112 0.45 -14.54 -6.76
C ILE A 112 1.37 -15.75 -6.53
N SER A 113 1.37 -16.66 -7.49
CA SER A 113 2.33 -17.75 -7.54
C SER A 113 3.63 -17.26 -8.19
N SER A 114 4.69 -17.20 -7.43
CA SER A 114 6.01 -16.77 -7.91
C SER A 114 7.10 -17.61 -7.25
N LYS A 115 8.22 -17.81 -7.98
CA LYS A 115 9.42 -18.38 -7.38
C LYS A 115 10.05 -17.46 -6.33
N ALA A 116 9.81 -16.17 -6.44
CA ALA A 116 10.09 -15.22 -5.35
C ALA A 116 8.98 -15.34 -4.31
N ASN A 117 9.38 -15.63 -3.09
CA ASN A 117 8.44 -15.81 -1.98
C ASN A 117 8.36 -14.61 -1.06
N ILE A 118 9.16 -13.57 -1.30
CA ILE A 118 9.18 -12.35 -0.50
C ILE A 118 8.08 -11.43 -0.98
N GLU A 119 7.27 -10.94 -0.07
CA GLU A 119 6.26 -9.92 -0.30
C GLU A 119 6.46 -8.73 0.62
N ASN A 120 6.43 -7.53 0.03
CA ASN A 120 6.34 -6.26 0.74
C ASN A 120 5.02 -5.62 0.33
N MET A 121 4.00 -5.70 1.18
CA MET A 121 2.65 -5.22 0.87
C MET A 121 1.93 -4.80 2.14
N GLY A 122 1.47 -3.56 2.14
CA GLY A 122 0.83 -2.99 3.31
C GLY A 122 1.81 -2.27 4.25
N LEU A 123 1.28 -1.79 5.36
CA LEU A 123 2.02 -1.11 6.41
C LEU A 123 1.68 -1.68 7.77
N ALA A 124 2.69 -1.80 8.62
CA ALA A 124 2.54 -2.05 10.05
C ALA A 124 2.39 -0.71 10.77
N VAL A 125 1.33 -0.51 11.54
CA VAL A 125 0.99 0.76 12.21
C VAL A 125 1.26 0.64 13.70
N PHE A 126 1.86 1.68 14.26
CA PHE A 126 2.26 1.71 15.66
C PHE A 126 1.58 2.85 16.43
N SER A 127 1.27 2.60 17.68
CA SER A 127 0.96 3.62 18.68
C SER A 127 2.09 3.63 19.72
N GLY A 128 2.94 4.64 19.67
CA GLY A 128 4.20 4.62 20.38
C GLY A 128 5.08 3.43 19.96
N ASP A 129 5.44 2.57 20.90
CA ASP A 129 6.27 1.38 20.66
C ASP A 129 5.49 0.07 20.44
N LYS A 130 4.15 0.14 20.38
CA LYS A 130 3.27 -1.02 20.20
C LYS A 130 2.73 -1.08 18.79
N LEU A 131 2.83 -2.24 18.16
CA LEU A 131 2.10 -2.55 16.92
C LEU A 131 0.59 -2.59 17.25
N VAL A 132 -0.19 -1.69 16.63
CA VAL A 132 -1.65 -1.60 16.85
C VAL A 132 -2.43 -2.17 15.68
N GLY A 133 -1.83 -2.27 14.50
CA GLY A 133 -2.51 -2.82 13.36
C GLY A 133 -1.68 -2.93 12.10
N GLU A 134 -2.32 -3.41 11.05
CA GLU A 134 -1.74 -3.59 9.73
C GLU A 134 -2.69 -3.06 8.66
N LEU A 135 -2.16 -2.29 7.72
CA LEU A 135 -2.88 -1.87 6.52
C LEU A 135 -2.64 -2.86 5.38
N SER A 136 -3.66 -3.10 4.58
CA SER A 136 -3.55 -3.82 3.31
C SER A 136 -2.94 -2.93 2.22
N GLY A 137 -2.71 -3.48 1.03
CA GLY A 137 -2.20 -2.71 -0.11
C GLY A 137 -3.12 -1.55 -0.47
N ILE A 138 -4.42 -1.78 -0.61
CA ILE A 138 -5.39 -0.71 -0.95
C ILE A 138 -5.53 0.33 0.17
N GLU A 139 -5.47 -0.08 1.42
CA GLU A 139 -5.49 0.84 2.56
C GLU A 139 -4.22 1.71 2.60
N THR A 140 -3.07 1.14 2.22
CA THR A 140 -1.82 1.87 2.07
C THR A 140 -1.90 2.90 0.93
N LEU A 141 -2.50 2.54 -0.20
CA LEU A 141 -2.79 3.50 -1.27
C LEU A 141 -3.67 4.65 -0.77
N CYS A 142 -4.76 4.34 -0.04
CA CYS A 142 -5.63 5.36 0.56
C CYS A 142 -4.87 6.26 1.53
N HIS A 143 -3.98 5.68 2.35
CA HIS A 143 -3.08 6.42 3.23
C HIS A 143 -2.22 7.42 2.45
N GLN A 144 -1.56 6.98 1.38
CA GLN A 144 -0.71 7.85 0.56
C GLN A 144 -1.51 8.96 -0.15
N ILE A 145 -2.75 8.70 -0.57
CA ILE A 145 -3.63 9.73 -1.15
C ILE A 145 -3.94 10.81 -0.11
N ILE A 146 -4.36 10.41 1.09
CA ILE A 146 -4.76 11.34 2.17
C ILE A 146 -3.55 12.15 2.68
N THR A 147 -2.38 11.53 2.78
CA THR A 147 -1.15 12.15 3.28
C THR A 147 -0.33 12.87 2.20
N ASN A 148 -0.81 12.92 0.95
CA ASN A 148 -0.13 13.53 -0.19
C ASN A 148 1.21 12.89 -0.55
N LYS A 149 1.36 11.59 -0.29
CA LYS A 149 2.56 10.82 -0.60
C LYS A 149 2.46 10.01 -1.88
N LEU A 150 1.25 9.88 -2.44
CA LEU A 150 1.04 9.16 -3.68
C LEU A 150 1.78 9.85 -4.84
N ASN A 151 2.73 9.14 -5.44
CA ASN A 151 3.35 9.53 -6.70
C ASN A 151 2.49 9.02 -7.87
N VAL A 152 2.51 7.71 -8.08
CA VAL A 152 1.72 7.03 -9.10
C VAL A 152 1.38 5.62 -8.62
N CYS A 153 0.22 5.12 -9.02
CA CYS A 153 -0.13 3.71 -8.81
C CYS A 153 -0.91 3.17 -10.00
N THR A 154 -1.03 1.85 -10.04
CA THR A 154 -1.92 1.16 -10.97
C THR A 154 -2.91 0.35 -10.16
N ILE A 155 -4.19 0.60 -10.37
CA ILE A 155 -5.27 -0.19 -9.79
C ILE A 155 -6.00 -0.96 -10.87
N SER A 156 -6.62 -2.07 -10.50
CA SER A 156 -7.54 -2.80 -11.33
C SER A 156 -8.92 -2.75 -10.69
N ILE A 157 -9.91 -2.34 -11.46
CA ILE A 157 -11.31 -2.26 -11.04
C ILE A 157 -12.16 -3.12 -11.96
N SER A 158 -13.27 -3.65 -11.45
CA SER A 158 -14.22 -4.39 -12.27
C SER A 158 -14.81 -3.48 -13.35
N SER A 159 -15.01 -4.02 -14.54
CA SER A 159 -15.61 -3.26 -15.64
C SER A 159 -17.06 -2.94 -15.34
N PRO A 160 -17.51 -1.68 -15.45
CA PRO A 160 -18.93 -1.34 -15.36
C PRO A 160 -19.73 -1.73 -16.62
N PHE A 161 -19.06 -2.25 -17.65
CA PHE A 161 -19.67 -2.55 -18.95
C PHE A 161 -19.83 -4.05 -19.20
N GLU A 162 -18.92 -4.87 -18.68
CA GLU A 162 -18.88 -6.32 -18.89
C GLU A 162 -18.58 -7.04 -17.58
N GLU A 163 -19.44 -7.98 -17.23
CA GLU A 163 -19.26 -8.81 -16.03
C GLU A 163 -18.02 -9.71 -16.18
N GLY A 164 -17.25 -9.81 -15.11
CA GLY A 164 -16.04 -10.65 -15.06
C GLY A 164 -14.81 -10.05 -15.75
N LYS A 165 -14.91 -8.85 -16.32
CA LYS A 165 -13.80 -8.13 -16.93
C LYS A 165 -13.24 -7.06 -16.00
N ASN A 166 -11.96 -6.74 -16.15
CA ASN A 166 -11.26 -5.74 -15.36
C ASN A 166 -10.68 -4.63 -16.25
N ILE A 167 -10.64 -3.43 -15.70
CA ILE A 167 -10.01 -2.27 -16.32
C ILE A 167 -8.86 -1.82 -15.43
N SER A 168 -7.66 -1.70 -16.02
CA SER A 168 -6.49 -1.19 -15.31
C SER A 168 -6.36 0.32 -15.49
N LEU A 169 -6.32 1.03 -14.38
CA LEU A 169 -6.18 2.48 -14.33
C LEU A 169 -4.87 2.86 -13.65
N ARG A 170 -4.11 3.74 -14.30
CA ARG A 170 -3.00 4.42 -13.64
C ARG A 170 -3.54 5.69 -12.99
N LEU A 171 -3.28 5.86 -11.70
CA LEU A 171 -3.72 6.99 -10.90
C LEU A 171 -2.53 7.82 -10.43
N ARG A 172 -2.73 9.13 -10.34
CA ARG A 172 -1.86 10.07 -9.64
C ARG A 172 -2.68 11.19 -9.01
N LEU A 173 -2.12 11.85 -8.01
CA LEU A 173 -2.72 13.09 -7.51
C LEU A 173 -2.62 14.19 -8.57
N LYS A 174 -3.74 14.80 -8.91
CA LYS A 174 -3.78 16.00 -9.78
C LYS A 174 -3.34 17.24 -9.00
N ASP A 175 -3.83 17.36 -7.78
CA ASP A 175 -3.51 18.42 -6.83
C ASP A 175 -3.26 17.78 -5.45
N LYS A 176 -2.63 18.53 -4.55
CA LYS A 176 -2.53 18.08 -3.15
C LYS A 176 -3.91 17.93 -2.52
N THR A 177 -4.13 16.82 -1.85
CA THR A 177 -5.33 16.57 -1.01
C THR A 177 -5.44 17.67 0.04
N LYS A 178 -6.61 18.27 0.15
CA LYS A 178 -6.91 19.31 1.16
C LYS A 178 -7.75 18.70 2.26
N ASN A 179 -7.15 18.50 3.41
CA ASN A 179 -7.82 17.98 4.59
C ASN A 179 -8.25 19.11 5.50
N LYS A 180 -9.52 19.10 5.91
CA LYS A 180 -10.08 19.98 6.93
C LYS A 180 -10.59 19.12 8.08
N VAL A 181 -10.08 19.37 9.27
CA VAL A 181 -10.52 18.68 10.49
C VAL A 181 -11.37 19.65 11.30
N GLN A 182 -12.54 19.21 11.72
CA GLN A 182 -13.45 19.94 12.61
C GLN A 182 -13.75 19.07 13.83
N LEU A 183 -13.65 19.64 15.00
CA LEU A 183 -14.10 18.98 16.23
C LEU A 183 -15.61 19.22 16.37
N THR A 184 -16.36 18.13 16.44
CA THR A 184 -17.80 18.14 16.67
C THR A 184 -18.11 17.44 17.99
N ASP A 185 -19.33 17.60 18.49
CA ASP A 185 -19.79 16.94 19.73
C ASP A 185 -19.72 15.38 19.62
N ASN A 186 -19.72 14.85 18.40
CA ASN A 186 -19.60 13.42 18.11
C ASN A 186 -18.15 12.98 17.81
N GLY A 187 -17.16 13.84 18.00
CA GLY A 187 -15.76 13.58 17.73
C GLY A 187 -15.21 14.33 16.51
N PRO A 188 -13.97 14.04 16.10
CA PRO A 188 -13.35 14.71 14.97
C PRO A 188 -14.02 14.30 13.65
N TYR A 189 -14.35 15.31 12.86
CA TYR A 189 -14.88 15.16 11.50
C TYR A 189 -13.81 15.60 10.49
N ILE A 190 -13.47 14.72 9.56
CA ILE A 190 -12.48 14.97 8.53
C ILE A 190 -13.19 15.14 7.19
N ASN A 191 -12.95 16.26 6.53
CA ASN A 191 -13.39 16.51 5.16
C ASN A 191 -12.15 16.62 4.26
N SER A 192 -12.06 15.72 3.28
CA SER A 192 -10.94 15.62 2.35
C SER A 192 -11.39 15.93 0.93
N ASP A 193 -10.81 16.97 0.32
CA ASP A 193 -10.98 17.26 -1.11
C ASP A 193 -9.81 16.62 -1.89
N ILE A 194 -10.12 15.54 -2.62
CA ILE A 194 -9.16 14.70 -3.33
C ILE A 194 -9.42 14.80 -4.82
N LYS A 195 -8.39 15.15 -5.58
CA LYS A 195 -8.43 15.19 -7.04
C LYS A 195 -7.41 14.24 -7.63
N LEU A 196 -7.92 13.18 -8.24
CA LEU A 196 -7.11 12.19 -8.95
C LEU A 196 -7.17 12.43 -10.46
N GLU A 197 -6.05 12.21 -11.10
CA GLU A 197 -5.98 12.06 -12.55
C GLU A 197 -5.77 10.59 -12.86
N SER A 198 -6.59 10.06 -13.78
CA SER A 198 -6.51 8.66 -14.19
C SER A 198 -6.19 8.51 -15.67
N ARG A 199 -5.45 7.46 -16.00
CA ARG A 199 -5.20 7.02 -17.37
C ARG A 199 -5.53 5.54 -17.50
N ILE A 200 -6.34 5.19 -18.47
CA ILE A 200 -6.63 3.79 -18.82
C ILE A 200 -5.36 3.17 -19.40
N LEU A 201 -4.91 2.05 -18.82
CA LEU A 201 -3.74 1.30 -19.30
C LEU A 201 -4.14 0.13 -20.19
N THR A 202 -5.08 -0.67 -19.70
CA THR A 202 -5.59 -1.84 -20.42
C THR A 202 -7.09 -1.91 -20.26
N MET A 203 -7.73 -2.28 -21.33
CA MET A 203 -9.14 -2.62 -21.45
C MET A 203 -9.22 -3.87 -22.31
N ASP A 204 -10.19 -4.71 -22.09
CA ASP A 204 -10.46 -5.78 -23.03
C ASP A 204 -10.88 -5.23 -24.40
N GLU A 205 -10.64 -6.00 -25.46
CA GLU A 205 -10.49 -5.62 -26.89
C GLU A 205 -11.58 -4.77 -27.56
N ASN A 206 -12.64 -4.33 -26.87
CA ASN A 206 -13.71 -3.54 -27.48
C ASN A 206 -13.40 -2.04 -27.43
N SER A 207 -12.93 -1.49 -28.56
CA SER A 207 -12.67 -0.06 -28.77
C SER A 207 -13.88 0.87 -28.57
N GLN A 208 -15.08 0.33 -28.40
CA GLN A 208 -16.32 1.08 -28.14
C GLN A 208 -16.31 1.82 -26.78
N TYR A 209 -15.42 1.45 -25.86
CA TYR A 209 -15.31 2.06 -24.53
C TYR A 209 -14.69 3.47 -24.52
N LEU A 210 -14.08 3.91 -25.61
CA LEU A 210 -13.47 5.24 -25.72
C LEU A 210 -14.46 6.35 -26.11
N ASP A 211 -15.74 6.03 -26.25
CA ASP A 211 -16.77 7.05 -26.44
C ASP A 211 -16.92 7.91 -25.17
N LYS A 212 -17.16 9.21 -25.35
CA LYS A 212 -17.31 10.19 -24.25
C LYS A 212 -18.34 9.77 -23.19
N LYS A 213 -19.42 9.10 -23.61
CA LYS A 213 -20.44 8.60 -22.69
C LYS A 213 -19.89 7.50 -21.78
N ASN A 214 -19.16 6.56 -22.35
CA ASN A 214 -18.58 5.42 -21.61
C ASN A 214 -17.43 5.87 -20.70
N ILE A 215 -16.64 6.85 -21.12
CA ILE A 215 -15.62 7.48 -20.26
C ILE A 215 -16.29 8.12 -19.03
N ALA A 216 -17.40 8.84 -19.19
CA ALA A 216 -18.11 9.43 -18.06
C ALA A 216 -18.67 8.39 -17.08
N VAL A 217 -19.15 7.24 -17.60
CA VAL A 217 -19.61 6.11 -16.78
C VAL A 217 -18.44 5.51 -16.00
N LEU A 218 -17.32 5.27 -16.68
CA LEU A 218 -16.11 4.73 -16.04
C LEU A 218 -15.56 5.68 -14.96
N GLU A 219 -15.53 6.98 -15.25
CA GLU A 219 -15.10 7.99 -14.27
C GLU A 219 -15.99 7.99 -13.03
N LYS A 220 -17.31 7.95 -13.21
CA LYS A 220 -18.24 7.86 -12.08
C LYS A 220 -18.01 6.58 -11.25
N TYR A 221 -17.82 5.45 -11.93
CA TYR A 221 -17.58 4.16 -11.27
C TYR A 221 -16.26 4.17 -10.50
N ALA A 222 -15.17 4.63 -11.11
CA ALA A 222 -13.87 4.75 -10.46
C ALA A 222 -13.90 5.70 -9.26
N ASN A 223 -14.61 6.82 -9.37
CA ASN A 223 -14.82 7.75 -8.26
C ASN A 223 -15.57 7.09 -7.10
N SER A 224 -16.65 6.35 -7.38
CA SER A 224 -17.40 5.63 -6.34
C SER A 224 -16.52 4.58 -5.65
N TYR A 225 -15.78 3.79 -6.43
CA TYR A 225 -14.85 2.79 -5.91
C TYR A 225 -13.78 3.40 -4.99
N MET A 226 -13.10 4.45 -5.44
CA MET A 226 -12.06 5.10 -4.63
C MET A 226 -12.63 5.78 -3.39
N THR A 227 -13.82 6.38 -3.50
CA THR A 227 -14.51 6.99 -2.36
C THR A 227 -14.82 5.94 -1.30
N GLU A 228 -15.38 4.81 -1.69
CA GLU A 228 -15.68 3.68 -0.79
C GLU A 228 -14.40 3.19 -0.07
N LYS A 229 -13.31 2.94 -0.83
CA LYS A 229 -12.05 2.46 -0.25
C LYS A 229 -11.42 3.46 0.72
N ILE A 230 -11.50 4.76 0.43
CA ILE A 230 -11.02 5.81 1.33
C ILE A 230 -11.88 5.88 2.61
N TYR A 231 -13.21 5.72 2.50
CA TYR A 231 -14.08 5.67 3.67
C TYR A 231 -13.80 4.45 4.55
N GLU A 232 -13.66 3.27 3.95
CA GLU A 232 -13.30 2.04 4.66
C GLU A 232 -11.98 2.21 5.43
N TYR A 233 -10.96 2.77 4.77
CA TYR A 233 -9.66 3.07 5.39
C TYR A 233 -9.80 4.05 6.57
N LEU A 234 -10.45 5.20 6.37
CA LEU A 234 -10.63 6.21 7.42
C LEU A 234 -11.45 5.67 8.60
N TYR A 235 -12.48 4.88 8.33
CA TYR A 235 -13.27 4.22 9.36
C TYR A 235 -12.42 3.26 10.19
N LYS A 236 -11.63 2.42 9.54
CA LYS A 236 -10.74 1.46 10.20
C LYS A 236 -9.74 2.16 11.12
N ILE A 237 -9.00 3.15 10.62
CA ILE A 237 -8.01 3.85 11.44
C ILE A 237 -8.65 4.58 12.62
N SER A 238 -9.85 5.12 12.45
CA SER A 238 -10.55 5.84 13.53
C SER A 238 -11.11 4.92 14.61
N LYS A 239 -11.40 3.66 14.30
CA LYS A 239 -12.04 2.71 15.22
C LYS A 239 -11.07 1.71 15.83
N GLU A 240 -10.11 1.25 15.05
CA GLU A 240 -9.26 0.13 15.44
C GLU A 240 -7.88 0.59 15.94
N TYR A 241 -7.40 1.77 15.53
CA TYR A 241 -6.02 2.21 15.79
C TYR A 241 -5.92 3.45 16.68
N ASN A 242 -7.01 3.84 17.32
CA ASN A 242 -7.06 4.93 18.31
C ASN A 242 -6.62 4.46 19.70
#